data_e6b255bd625ed4f43a2333ac44066761
#
_entry.id   e6b255bd625ed4f43a2333ac44066761
#
_cell.length_a   1.000
_cell.length_b   1.000
_cell.length_c   1.000
_cell.angle_alpha   90.00
_cell.angle_beta   90.00
_cell.angle_gamma   90.00
#
_symmetry.space_group_name_H-M   'P 1'
#
loop_
_entity.id
_entity.type
_entity.pdbx_description
1 polymer ?
#
loop_
_entity_poly.entity_id
_entity_poly.type
_entity_poly.pdbx_seq_one_letter_code
_entity_poly.pdbx_strand_id
1 'polypeptide(L)' 'MKFSVKNEMRSDDIGPLERAMKSVDGDAKVAVDVEAKTISIDSWLMPEEFLVAFDDENYDVTIIES' A
#
# COMPACT_ATOMS: atom_id res chain seq x y z
N MET A 1 6.69 -7.38 -1.47
CA MET A 1 6.69 -6.58 -0.22
C MET A 1 5.29 -6.50 0.36
N LYS A 2 5.21 -6.40 1.67
CA LYS A 2 3.93 -6.38 2.36
C LYS A 2 3.93 -5.33 3.47
N PHE A 3 2.82 -4.61 3.58
CA PHE A 3 2.67 -3.53 4.55
C PHE A 3 1.48 -3.80 5.47
N SER A 4 1.62 -3.43 6.73
CA SER A 4 0.52 -3.45 7.68
C SER A 4 0.00 -2.03 7.84
N VAL A 5 -1.32 -1.85 7.71
CA VAL A 5 -1.97 -0.55 7.82
C VAL A 5 -2.52 -0.38 9.22
N LYS A 6 -2.13 0.70 9.89
CA LYS A 6 -2.60 0.99 11.26
C LYS A 6 -3.92 1.73 11.29
N ASN A 7 -4.25 2.44 10.22
CA ASN A 7 -5.51 3.16 10.10
C ASN A 7 -6.66 2.18 9.94
N GLU A 8 -7.86 2.65 10.25
CA GLU A 8 -9.06 1.92 9.87
C GLU A 8 -9.16 1.88 8.35
N MET A 9 -9.41 0.71 7.79
CA MET A 9 -9.45 0.53 6.35
C MET A 9 -10.77 -0.12 5.95
N ARG A 10 -11.38 0.41 4.88
CA ARG A 10 -12.67 -0.05 4.36
C ARG A 10 -12.52 -0.43 2.90
N SER A 11 -13.53 -1.12 2.37
CA SER A 11 -13.51 -1.49 0.95
C SER A 11 -13.43 -0.27 0.02
N ASP A 12 -13.95 0.88 0.46
CA ASP A 12 -13.89 2.12 -0.31
C ASP A 12 -12.45 2.64 -0.46
N ASP A 13 -11.53 2.20 0.40
CA ASP A 13 -10.14 2.63 0.33
C ASP A 13 -9.33 1.85 -0.70
N ILE A 14 -9.83 0.72 -1.18
CA ILE A 14 -9.09 -0.15 -2.09
C ILE A 14 -8.72 0.57 -3.39
N GLY A 15 -9.69 1.18 -4.05
CA GLY A 15 -9.45 1.91 -5.31
C GLY A 15 -8.44 3.04 -5.17
N PRO A 16 -8.65 3.98 -4.23
CA PRO A 16 -7.69 5.06 -4.01
C PRO A 16 -6.29 4.56 -3.66
N LEU A 17 -6.17 3.53 -2.83
CA LEU A 17 -4.87 2.97 -2.47
C LEU A 17 -4.17 2.33 -3.66
N GLU A 18 -4.90 1.56 -4.47
CA GLU A 18 -4.33 0.98 -5.67
C GLU A 18 -3.82 2.06 -6.63
N ARG A 19 -4.60 3.12 -6.82
CA ARG A 19 -4.19 4.23 -7.69
C ARG A 19 -2.96 4.93 -7.15
N ALA A 20 -2.90 5.16 -5.85
CA ALA A 20 -1.75 5.80 -5.22
C ALA A 20 -0.48 4.96 -5.41
N MET A 21 -0.58 3.65 -5.21
CA MET A 21 0.58 2.77 -5.37
C MET A 21 1.00 2.69 -6.84
N LYS A 22 0.04 2.63 -7.75
CA LYS A 22 0.35 2.59 -9.18
C LYS A 22 0.87 3.92 -9.73
N SER A 23 0.68 5.01 -9.01
CA SER A 23 1.32 6.27 -9.39
C SER A 23 2.81 6.26 -9.10
N VAL A 24 3.24 5.41 -8.17
CA VAL A 24 4.67 5.21 -7.86
C VAL A 24 5.31 4.27 -8.89
N ASP A 25 4.61 3.17 -9.19
CA ASP A 25 5.05 2.19 -10.20
C ASP A 25 3.82 1.65 -10.93
N GLY A 26 3.65 2.07 -12.17
CA GLY A 26 2.51 1.67 -13.00
C GLY A 26 2.44 0.18 -13.30
N ASP A 27 3.57 -0.52 -13.19
CA ASP A 27 3.63 -1.96 -13.43
C ASP A 27 3.49 -2.78 -12.15
N ALA A 28 3.36 -2.13 -11.01
CA ALA A 28 3.23 -2.83 -9.74
C ALA A 28 1.90 -3.60 -9.67
N LYS A 29 1.95 -4.75 -9.02
CA LYS A 29 0.75 -5.52 -8.70
C LYS A 29 0.41 -5.23 -7.24
N VAL A 30 -0.79 -4.75 -7.01
CA VAL A 30 -1.24 -4.31 -5.69
C VAL A 30 -2.43 -5.14 -5.25
N ALA A 31 -2.36 -5.71 -4.06
CA ALA A 31 -3.46 -6.45 -3.46
C ALA A 31 -3.74 -5.91 -2.06
N VAL A 32 -4.95 -5.43 -1.85
CA VAL A 32 -5.37 -4.87 -0.56
C VAL A 32 -6.27 -5.87 0.15
N ASP A 33 -5.90 -6.22 1.38
CA ASP A 33 -6.71 -7.09 2.24
C ASP A 33 -7.26 -6.24 3.39
N VAL A 34 -8.54 -5.89 3.29
CA VAL A 34 -9.20 -5.02 4.27
C VAL A 34 -9.33 -5.71 5.63
N GLU A 35 -9.65 -7.01 5.64
CA GLU A 35 -9.82 -7.74 6.89
C GLU A 35 -8.51 -7.86 7.66
N ALA A 36 -7.44 -8.19 6.96
CA ALA A 36 -6.12 -8.32 7.58
C ALA A 36 -5.42 -6.98 7.76
N LYS A 37 -5.96 -5.93 7.15
CA LYS A 37 -5.38 -4.58 7.16
C LYS A 37 -3.95 -4.61 6.62
N THR A 38 -3.76 -5.31 5.49
CA THR A 38 -2.47 -5.43 4.84
C THR A 38 -2.57 -5.07 3.37
N ILE A 39 -1.45 -4.62 2.83
CA ILE A 39 -1.32 -4.33 1.40
C ILE A 39 -0.07 -5.05 0.91
N SER A 40 -0.25 -5.89 -0.11
CA SER A 40 0.85 -6.60 -0.76
C SER A 40 1.15 -5.92 -2.09
N ILE A 41 2.42 -5.65 -2.35
CA ILE A 41 2.84 -4.99 -3.58
C ILE A 41 3.97 -5.82 -4.20
N ASP A 42 3.81 -6.15 -5.47
CA ASP A 42 4.85 -6.79 -6.26
C ASP A 42 5.43 -5.75 -7.19
N SER A 43 6.64 -5.29 -6.90
CA SER A 43 7.31 -4.22 -7.63
C SER A 43 8.81 -4.40 -7.52
N TRP A 44 9.53 -3.87 -8.51
CA TRP A 44 10.99 -3.84 -8.49
C TRP A 44 11.56 -2.71 -7.62
N LEU A 45 10.68 -1.79 -7.18
CA LEU A 45 11.09 -0.66 -6.36
C LEU A 45 11.30 -1.07 -4.90
N MET A 46 11.94 -0.19 -4.14
CA MET A 46 12.16 -0.42 -2.72
C MET A 46 10.89 -0.10 -1.93
N PRO A 47 10.63 -0.80 -0.82
CA PRO A 47 9.43 -0.54 0.00
C PRO A 47 9.33 0.91 0.47
N GLU A 48 10.45 1.56 0.75
CA GLU A 48 10.48 2.94 1.24
C GLU A 48 9.85 3.93 0.26
N GLU A 49 9.92 3.62 -1.04
CA GLU A 49 9.32 4.48 -2.06
C GLU A 49 7.80 4.49 -1.97
N PHE A 50 7.21 3.36 -1.57
CA PHE A 50 5.78 3.28 -1.34
C PHE A 50 5.36 3.90 -0.02
N LEU A 51 6.23 3.89 0.99
CA LEU A 51 5.95 4.54 2.27
C LEU A 51 5.66 6.03 2.10
N VAL A 52 6.40 6.69 1.22
CA VAL A 52 6.17 8.12 0.92
C VAL A 52 4.75 8.32 0.37
N ALA A 53 4.32 7.44 -0.54
CA ALA A 53 3.00 7.54 -1.12
C ALA A 53 1.90 7.29 -0.10
N PHE A 54 2.10 6.33 0.82
CA PHE A 54 1.15 6.09 1.89
C PHE A 54 1.04 7.30 2.81
N ASP A 55 2.16 7.91 3.15
CA ASP A 55 2.18 9.10 4.00
C ASP A 55 1.43 10.26 3.35
N ASP A 56 1.62 10.46 2.05
CA ASP A 56 0.90 11.49 1.30
C ASP A 56 -0.62 11.28 1.31
N GLU A 57 -1.05 10.03 1.43
CA GLU A 57 -2.48 9.69 1.48
C GLU A 57 -2.98 9.58 2.93
N ASN A 58 -2.16 9.97 3.89
CA ASN A 58 -2.49 9.94 5.32
C ASN A 58 -2.71 8.54 5.89
N TYR A 59 -2.00 7.56 5.35
CA TYR A 59 -2.01 6.21 5.91
C TYR A 59 -0.74 5.95 6.71
N ASP A 60 -0.92 5.42 7.90
CA ASP A 60 0.18 5.01 8.77
C ASP A 60 0.41 3.52 8.57
N VAL A 61 1.52 3.18 7.92
CA VAL A 61 1.83 1.78 7.58
C VAL A 61 3.23 1.41 8.05
N THR A 62 3.43 0.11 8.26
CA THR A 62 4.74 -0.46 8.57
C THR A 62 5.05 -1.56 7.57
N ILE A 63 6.32 -1.72 7.25
CA ILE A 63 6.78 -2.80 6.38
C ILE A 63 6.85 -4.07 7.23
N ILE A 64 6.11 -5.11 6.82
CA ILE A 64 6.14 -6.40 7.52
C ILE A 64 6.86 -7.47 6.71
N GLU A 65 7.00 -7.28 5.39
CA GLU A 65 7.80 -8.14 4.53
C GLU A 65 8.42 -7.28 3.43
N SER A 66 9.68 -7.35 3.29
CA SER A 66 10.39 -6.69 2.20
C SER A 66 10.57 -7.63 1.02
#